data_fdc62d551c3ff0413ebf1024d2e0f9b1
#
_entry.id   fdc62d551c3ff0413ebf1024d2e0f9b1
#
_cell.length_a   1.000
_cell.length_b   1.000
_cell.length_c   1.000
_cell.angle_alpha   90.00
_cell.angle_beta   90.00
_cell.angle_gamma   90.00
#
_symmetry.space_group_name_H-M   'P 1'
#
loop_
_entity.id
_entity.type
_entity.pdbx_description
1 polymer ?
#
loop_
_entity_poly.entity_id
_entity_poly.type
_entity_poly.pdbx_seq_one_letter_code
_entity_poly.pdbx_strand_id
1 'polypeptide(L)'
;MVTYSRHCKYRIKYILILFMAFIPFLSVYRTAGAETIIQDDAGIISDSEEKELNNLCSKIFKEYNTSVYIWTDSDISGSDDFGYMMEQFVATEADKNVIILMIGMHPGDRIYEVQGYGTAQEMVNNKRCSKILDDMYDNMADGNYYSAIQTFCNQSYTYMGKPPKLDSIIFSPLFQLVICLIAGIVPVAIIAYNSGGRTTTGSHTYLDRNNSRIIGSFDRYTHTTVKRTHKPQNNSSHGGGGGGGGSSHSSGGGRSF
;
A
#
# COMPACT_ATOMS: atom_id res chain seq x y z
N MET A 1 3.55 -53.74 -36.01
CA MET A 1 3.93 -52.73 -35.02
C MET A 1 3.99 -51.30 -35.62
N VAL A 2 3.07 -50.95 -36.55
CA VAL A 2 3.16 -49.69 -37.32
C VAL A 2 1.85 -48.86 -37.28
N THR A 3 0.78 -49.34 -36.64
CA THR A 3 -0.54 -48.66 -36.65
C THR A 3 -0.75 -47.65 -35.52
N TYR A 4 0.08 -47.63 -34.48
CA TYR A 4 -0.10 -46.71 -33.33
C TYR A 4 0.38 -45.29 -33.60
N SER A 5 1.28 -45.08 -34.55
CA SER A 5 1.88 -43.74 -34.82
C SER A 5 0.97 -42.78 -35.61
N ARG A 6 0.01 -43.30 -36.40
CA ARG A 6 -0.84 -42.45 -37.24
C ARG A 6 -1.95 -41.73 -36.42
N HIS A 7 -2.56 -42.41 -35.48
CA HIS A 7 -3.63 -41.82 -34.65
C HIS A 7 -3.14 -40.70 -33.70
N CYS A 8 -1.89 -40.76 -33.25
CA CYS A 8 -1.31 -39.74 -32.41
C CYS A 8 -1.06 -38.45 -33.19
N LYS A 9 -0.58 -38.52 -34.43
CA LYS A 9 -0.34 -37.35 -35.28
C LYS A 9 -1.63 -36.61 -35.66
N TYR A 10 -2.73 -37.31 -35.85
CA TYR A 10 -4.02 -36.67 -36.15
C TYR A 10 -4.61 -35.99 -34.89
N ARG A 11 -4.51 -36.61 -33.72
CA ARG A 11 -4.98 -35.97 -32.46
C ARG A 11 -4.22 -34.69 -32.13
N ILE A 12 -2.92 -34.65 -32.33
CA ILE A 12 -2.10 -33.44 -32.14
C ILE A 12 -2.49 -32.37 -33.14
N LYS A 13 -2.76 -32.69 -34.41
CA LYS A 13 -3.22 -31.73 -35.42
C LYS A 13 -4.58 -31.13 -35.05
N TYR A 14 -5.53 -31.89 -34.56
CA TYR A 14 -6.86 -31.39 -34.14
C TYR A 14 -6.76 -30.55 -32.88
N ILE A 15 -5.89 -30.88 -31.94
CA ILE A 15 -5.63 -30.05 -30.73
C ILE A 15 -5.00 -28.73 -31.13
N LEU A 16 -4.06 -28.72 -32.09
CA LEU A 16 -3.41 -27.51 -32.58
C LEU A 16 -4.39 -26.61 -33.35
N ILE A 17 -5.27 -27.18 -34.15
CA ILE A 17 -6.33 -26.45 -34.88
C ILE A 17 -7.37 -25.90 -33.89
N LEU A 18 -7.76 -26.67 -32.86
CA LEU A 18 -8.66 -26.23 -31.81
C LEU A 18 -8.06 -25.06 -30.99
N PHE A 19 -6.76 -25.16 -30.72
CA PHE A 19 -6.01 -24.10 -30.02
C PHE A 19 -5.89 -22.82 -30.87
N MET A 20 -5.64 -22.98 -32.18
CA MET A 20 -5.58 -21.86 -33.12
C MET A 20 -6.94 -21.21 -33.39
N ALA A 21 -8.05 -21.97 -33.29
CA ALA A 21 -9.42 -21.43 -33.36
C ALA A 21 -9.85 -20.72 -32.08
N PHE A 22 -9.18 -20.99 -30.94
CA PHE A 22 -9.50 -20.34 -29.64
C PHE A 22 -8.77 -19.00 -29.45
N ILE A 23 -7.68 -18.77 -30.17
CA ILE A 23 -6.90 -17.53 -30.09
C ILE A 23 -7.71 -16.28 -30.52
N PRO A 24 -8.51 -16.28 -31.61
CA PRO A 24 -9.33 -15.12 -31.97
C PRO A 24 -10.52 -14.90 -31.02
N PHE A 25 -10.93 -15.89 -30.23
CA PHE A 25 -12.02 -15.71 -29.28
C PHE A 25 -11.59 -14.98 -27.99
N LEU A 26 -10.26 -14.96 -27.68
CA LEU A 26 -9.74 -14.17 -26.56
C LEU A 26 -9.52 -12.69 -26.90
N SER A 27 -9.63 -12.29 -28.17
CA SER A 27 -9.33 -10.93 -28.62
C SER A 27 -10.58 -10.07 -28.89
N VAL A 28 -11.78 -10.50 -28.50
CA VAL A 28 -13.03 -9.76 -28.77
C VAL A 28 -13.72 -9.29 -27.48
N TYR A 29 -13.00 -9.12 -26.39
CA TYR A 29 -13.51 -8.25 -25.34
C TYR A 29 -12.99 -6.83 -25.57
N ARG A 30 -13.45 -6.21 -26.64
CA ARG A 30 -13.53 -4.74 -26.66
C ARG A 30 -14.68 -4.37 -25.74
N THR A 31 -14.36 -4.10 -24.50
CA THR A 31 -15.23 -3.30 -23.65
C THR A 31 -15.37 -1.95 -24.34
N ALA A 32 -16.56 -1.65 -24.86
CA ALA A 32 -16.92 -0.29 -25.24
C ALA A 32 -17.16 0.46 -23.90
N GLY A 33 -16.08 0.83 -23.22
CA GLY A 33 -16.11 1.67 -22.05
C GLY A 33 -15.83 3.11 -22.46
N ALA A 34 -16.40 4.07 -21.78
CA ALA A 34 -16.07 5.46 -21.93
C ALA A 34 -14.60 5.66 -21.51
N GLU A 35 -13.77 6.22 -22.41
CA GLU A 35 -12.34 6.31 -22.17
C GLU A 35 -12.01 7.27 -21.03
N THR A 36 -12.48 8.49 -21.10
CA THR A 36 -12.27 9.56 -20.11
C THR A 36 -13.30 10.63 -20.38
N ILE A 37 -13.92 11.14 -19.34
CA ILE A 37 -14.86 12.24 -19.44
C ILE A 37 -14.33 13.38 -18.58
N ILE A 38 -14.02 14.51 -19.24
CA ILE A 38 -13.75 15.78 -18.56
C ILE A 38 -14.92 16.69 -18.88
N GLN A 39 -15.66 17.04 -17.85
CA GLN A 39 -16.77 17.99 -17.90
C GLN A 39 -16.37 19.21 -17.06
N ASP A 40 -15.92 20.27 -17.72
CA ASP A 40 -15.43 21.50 -17.08
C ASP A 40 -16.48 22.61 -17.20
N ASP A 41 -17.58 22.48 -16.45
CA ASP A 41 -18.65 23.48 -16.41
C ASP A 41 -18.24 24.74 -15.65
N ALA A 42 -17.23 24.64 -14.77
CA ALA A 42 -16.66 25.78 -14.06
C ALA A 42 -15.66 26.59 -14.91
N GLY A 43 -15.18 26.06 -16.03
CA GLY A 43 -14.24 26.73 -16.93
C GLY A 43 -12.87 26.99 -16.32
N ILE A 44 -12.38 26.07 -15.47
CA ILE A 44 -11.12 26.22 -14.74
C ILE A 44 -9.93 25.56 -15.47
N ILE A 45 -10.18 24.90 -16.60
CA ILE A 45 -9.20 24.19 -17.42
C ILE A 45 -9.23 24.75 -18.84
N SER A 46 -8.08 25.01 -19.44
CA SER A 46 -8.00 25.41 -20.85
C SER A 46 -8.08 24.19 -21.77
N ASP A 47 -8.48 24.38 -23.06
CA ASP A 47 -8.55 23.32 -24.08
C ASP A 47 -7.24 22.55 -24.27
N SER A 48 -6.08 23.21 -24.07
CA SER A 48 -4.77 22.59 -24.18
C SER A 48 -4.48 21.68 -22.96
N GLU A 49 -4.81 22.14 -21.77
CA GLU A 49 -4.66 21.40 -20.52
C GLU A 49 -5.60 20.20 -20.48
N GLU A 50 -6.84 20.37 -20.95
CA GLU A 50 -7.81 19.27 -21.08
C GLU A 50 -7.27 18.14 -21.95
N LYS A 51 -6.65 18.47 -23.10
CA LYS A 51 -6.02 17.47 -23.97
C LYS A 51 -4.88 16.71 -23.28
N GLU A 52 -4.06 17.40 -22.49
CA GLU A 52 -2.99 16.77 -21.74
C GLU A 52 -3.53 15.85 -20.63
N LEU A 53 -4.54 16.30 -19.91
CA LEU A 53 -5.23 15.49 -18.90
C LEU A 53 -5.92 14.27 -19.52
N ASN A 54 -6.59 14.41 -20.65
CA ASN A 54 -7.18 13.31 -21.40
C ASN A 54 -6.12 12.27 -21.80
N ASN A 55 -4.93 12.70 -22.21
CA ASN A 55 -3.84 11.79 -22.51
C ASN A 55 -3.36 10.99 -21.27
N LEU A 56 -3.28 11.65 -20.10
CA LEU A 56 -2.90 10.98 -18.84
C LEU A 56 -3.97 9.97 -18.43
N CYS A 57 -5.23 10.36 -18.43
CA CYS A 57 -6.34 9.51 -18.02
C CYS A 57 -6.55 8.34 -18.99
N SER A 58 -6.36 8.56 -20.32
CA SER A 58 -6.42 7.49 -21.32
C SER A 58 -5.39 6.38 -21.08
N LYS A 59 -4.26 6.67 -20.43
CA LYS A 59 -3.28 5.63 -20.04
C LYS A 59 -3.88 4.71 -18.97
N ILE A 60 -4.61 5.28 -18.00
CA ILE A 60 -5.26 4.51 -16.94
C ILE A 60 -6.27 3.55 -17.55
N PHE A 61 -7.09 4.04 -18.48
CA PHE A 61 -8.07 3.20 -19.18
C PHE A 61 -7.40 2.07 -19.99
N LYS A 62 -6.37 2.40 -20.77
CA LYS A 62 -5.66 1.42 -21.62
C LYS A 62 -4.95 0.32 -20.83
N GLU A 63 -4.39 0.68 -19.68
CA GLU A 63 -3.56 -0.24 -18.89
C GLU A 63 -4.38 -1.01 -17.85
N TYR A 64 -5.36 -0.35 -17.22
CA TYR A 64 -6.10 -0.92 -16.09
C TYR A 64 -7.60 -1.14 -16.36
N ASN A 65 -8.08 -0.80 -17.56
CA ASN A 65 -9.50 -0.84 -17.92
C ASN A 65 -10.38 -0.12 -16.89
N THR A 66 -9.91 1.07 -16.47
CA THR A 66 -10.56 1.92 -15.47
C THR A 66 -10.73 3.31 -16.07
N SER A 67 -11.97 3.77 -16.14
CA SER A 67 -12.30 5.11 -16.63
C SER A 67 -11.95 6.16 -15.58
N VAL A 68 -11.60 7.36 -16.03
CA VAL A 68 -11.34 8.50 -15.16
C VAL A 68 -12.30 9.63 -15.55
N TYR A 69 -13.10 10.07 -14.60
CA TYR A 69 -14.03 11.16 -14.76
C TYR A 69 -13.60 12.36 -13.94
N ILE A 70 -13.65 13.53 -14.57
CA ILE A 70 -13.35 14.82 -13.94
C ILE A 70 -14.52 15.72 -14.20
N TRP A 71 -15.18 16.15 -13.15
CA TRP A 71 -16.32 17.05 -13.23
C TRP A 71 -16.06 18.29 -12.38
N THR A 72 -16.14 19.47 -13.02
CA THR A 72 -16.06 20.74 -12.34
C THR A 72 -17.34 21.53 -12.56
N ASP A 73 -17.85 22.20 -11.53
CA ASP A 73 -19.11 22.93 -11.62
C ASP A 73 -19.06 24.17 -10.69
N SER A 74 -19.54 25.32 -11.19
CA SER A 74 -19.56 26.58 -10.45
C SER A 74 -20.68 26.68 -9.42
N ASP A 75 -21.73 25.86 -9.54
CA ASP A 75 -22.92 25.91 -8.69
C ASP A 75 -22.85 24.93 -7.51
N ILE A 76 -21.95 23.94 -7.58
CA ILE A 76 -21.79 22.91 -6.55
C ILE A 76 -20.99 23.48 -5.37
N SER A 77 -21.54 23.30 -4.16
CA SER A 77 -21.02 23.78 -2.87
C SER A 77 -20.73 22.64 -1.91
N GLY A 78 -19.99 22.89 -0.83
CA GLY A 78 -19.71 21.91 0.22
C GLY A 78 -20.94 21.43 0.99
N SER A 79 -22.12 22.07 0.80
CA SER A 79 -23.41 21.65 1.37
C SER A 79 -24.10 20.57 0.53
N ASP A 80 -23.66 20.31 -0.70
CA ASP A 80 -24.23 19.31 -1.58
C ASP A 80 -23.76 17.89 -1.25
N ASP A 81 -24.59 16.91 -1.54
CA ASP A 81 -24.23 15.50 -1.33
C ASP A 81 -23.41 14.98 -2.51
N PHE A 82 -22.10 15.20 -2.44
CA PHE A 82 -21.15 14.78 -3.46
C PHE A 82 -21.21 13.28 -3.72
N GLY A 83 -21.30 12.48 -2.66
CA GLY A 83 -21.38 11.02 -2.79
C GLY A 83 -22.59 10.59 -3.64
N TYR A 84 -23.76 11.18 -3.38
CA TYR A 84 -24.95 10.92 -4.16
C TYR A 84 -24.81 11.41 -5.61
N MET A 85 -24.27 12.61 -5.82
CA MET A 85 -24.09 13.17 -7.17
C MET A 85 -23.14 12.33 -8.00
N MET A 86 -22.01 11.91 -7.44
CA MET A 86 -21.05 11.03 -8.10
C MET A 86 -21.65 9.65 -8.43
N GLU A 87 -22.40 9.07 -7.49
CA GLU A 87 -23.08 7.79 -7.70
C GLU A 87 -24.11 7.89 -8.84
N GLN A 88 -24.90 8.95 -8.89
CA GLN A 88 -25.83 9.20 -9.98
C GLN A 88 -25.11 9.37 -11.32
N PHE A 89 -24.01 10.12 -11.35
CA PHE A 89 -23.21 10.32 -12.54
C PHE A 89 -22.64 8.99 -13.07
N VAL A 90 -22.03 8.19 -12.21
CA VAL A 90 -21.50 6.88 -12.57
C VAL A 90 -22.60 5.89 -12.97
N ALA A 91 -23.79 5.98 -12.36
CA ALA A 91 -24.92 5.11 -12.70
C ALA A 91 -25.47 5.35 -14.11
N THR A 92 -25.32 6.56 -14.64
CA THR A 92 -25.73 6.91 -16.00
C THR A 92 -24.73 6.43 -17.06
N GLU A 93 -23.48 6.17 -16.64
CA GLU A 93 -22.41 5.72 -17.53
C GLU A 93 -22.39 4.19 -17.66
N ALA A 94 -21.96 3.70 -18.80
CA ALA A 94 -21.90 2.26 -19.07
C ALA A 94 -20.76 1.57 -18.28
N ASP A 95 -19.76 2.32 -17.89
CA ASP A 95 -18.59 1.81 -17.19
C ASP A 95 -18.75 1.95 -15.68
N LYS A 96 -18.68 0.82 -14.98
CA LYS A 96 -18.76 0.76 -13.51
C LYS A 96 -17.43 0.72 -12.80
N ASN A 97 -16.34 0.73 -13.55
CA ASN A 97 -14.97 0.72 -13.02
C ASN A 97 -14.34 2.09 -13.25
N VAL A 98 -14.58 3.01 -12.31
CA VAL A 98 -14.33 4.44 -12.49
C VAL A 98 -13.60 5.02 -11.29
N ILE A 99 -12.70 5.96 -11.55
CA ILE A 99 -12.20 6.92 -10.57
C ILE A 99 -12.75 8.29 -10.96
N ILE A 100 -13.46 8.94 -10.05
CA ILE A 100 -14.06 10.25 -10.29
C ILE A 100 -13.44 11.31 -9.37
N LEU A 101 -13.12 12.46 -9.94
CA LEU A 101 -12.83 13.71 -9.25
C LEU A 101 -13.95 14.70 -9.54
N MET A 102 -14.58 15.20 -8.51
CA MET A 102 -15.55 16.29 -8.58
C MET A 102 -15.02 17.53 -7.89
N ILE A 103 -15.17 18.70 -8.52
CA ILE A 103 -14.72 19.98 -7.99
C ILE A 103 -15.90 20.96 -8.03
N GLY A 104 -16.38 21.36 -6.85
CA GLY A 104 -17.37 22.41 -6.68
C GLY A 104 -16.69 23.76 -6.50
N MET A 105 -17.04 24.71 -7.35
CA MET A 105 -16.42 26.04 -7.39
C MET A 105 -17.36 27.16 -6.89
N HIS A 106 -18.39 26.81 -6.09
CA HIS A 106 -19.31 27.81 -5.54
C HIS A 106 -18.55 28.91 -4.76
N PRO A 107 -18.83 30.19 -5.03
CA PRO A 107 -18.14 31.31 -4.37
C PRO A 107 -18.28 31.26 -2.85
N GLY A 108 -17.15 31.15 -2.15
CA GLY A 108 -17.10 31.11 -0.68
C GLY A 108 -17.28 29.72 -0.06
N ASP A 109 -17.60 28.69 -0.85
CA ASP A 109 -17.76 27.32 -0.36
C ASP A 109 -17.26 26.30 -1.42
N ARG A 110 -15.97 26.38 -1.74
CA ARG A 110 -15.32 25.52 -2.71
C ARG A 110 -14.92 24.20 -2.07
N ILE A 111 -15.15 23.09 -2.79
CA ILE A 111 -14.87 21.75 -2.31
C ILE A 111 -14.40 20.87 -3.47
N TYR A 112 -13.64 19.84 -3.17
CA TYR A 112 -13.30 18.78 -4.12
C TYR A 112 -13.31 17.43 -3.42
N GLU A 113 -13.71 16.41 -4.17
CA GLU A 113 -13.83 15.05 -3.68
C GLU A 113 -13.35 14.04 -4.72
N VAL A 114 -12.76 12.94 -4.25
CA VAL A 114 -12.31 11.80 -5.06
C VAL A 114 -12.99 10.55 -4.58
N GLN A 115 -13.58 9.79 -5.51
CA GLN A 115 -14.13 8.47 -5.23
C GLN A 115 -13.72 7.44 -6.29
N GLY A 116 -13.63 6.18 -5.86
CA GLY A 116 -13.45 5.02 -6.73
C GLY A 116 -14.67 4.12 -6.72
N TYR A 117 -15.02 3.56 -7.88
CA TYR A 117 -16.12 2.64 -8.06
C TYR A 117 -15.65 1.34 -8.71
N GLY A 118 -16.35 0.24 -8.45
CA GLY A 118 -16.00 -1.06 -8.97
C GLY A 118 -14.65 -1.56 -8.45
N THR A 119 -13.81 -2.13 -9.31
CA THR A 119 -12.47 -2.59 -8.92
C THR A 119 -11.52 -1.43 -8.61
N ALA A 120 -11.78 -0.23 -9.14
CA ALA A 120 -11.01 0.96 -8.80
C ALA A 120 -11.13 1.33 -7.33
N GLN A 121 -12.27 1.07 -6.67
CA GLN A 121 -12.48 1.30 -5.23
C GLN A 121 -11.52 0.48 -4.38
N GLU A 122 -11.17 -0.73 -4.80
CA GLU A 122 -10.21 -1.56 -4.08
C GLU A 122 -8.78 -1.01 -4.18
N MET A 123 -8.44 -0.44 -5.34
CA MET A 123 -7.12 0.10 -5.61
C MET A 123 -6.95 1.53 -5.09
N VAL A 124 -7.94 2.39 -5.26
CA VAL A 124 -8.01 3.77 -4.76
C VAL A 124 -8.98 3.82 -3.60
N ASN A 125 -8.57 3.21 -2.48
CA ASN A 125 -9.37 3.15 -1.25
C ASN A 125 -9.38 4.49 -0.50
N ASN A 126 -10.20 4.61 0.56
CA ASN A 126 -10.35 5.85 1.34
C ASN A 126 -9.03 6.50 1.75
N LYS A 127 -8.05 5.69 2.17
CA LYS A 127 -6.73 6.21 2.57
C LYS A 127 -5.99 6.84 1.41
N ARG A 128 -6.08 6.23 0.22
CA ARG A 128 -5.46 6.76 -1.00
C ARG A 128 -6.21 7.96 -1.53
N CYS A 129 -7.55 7.96 -1.48
CA CYS A 129 -8.36 9.14 -1.77
C CYS A 129 -7.95 10.32 -0.89
N SER A 130 -7.88 10.14 0.43
CA SER A 130 -7.43 11.19 1.35
C SER A 130 -6.04 11.70 1.00
N LYS A 131 -5.13 10.80 0.64
CA LYS A 131 -3.77 11.20 0.25
C LYS A 131 -3.74 11.98 -1.06
N ILE A 132 -4.54 11.61 -2.06
CA ILE A 132 -4.69 12.37 -3.30
C ILE A 132 -5.18 13.78 -2.98
N LEU A 133 -6.23 13.90 -2.15
CA LEU A 133 -6.79 15.19 -1.73
C LEU A 133 -5.76 16.04 -0.96
N ASP A 134 -4.95 15.42 -0.09
CA ASP A 134 -3.86 16.09 0.61
C ASP A 134 -2.81 16.66 -0.36
N ASP A 135 -2.39 15.83 -1.33
CA ASP A 135 -1.34 16.22 -2.28
C ASP A 135 -1.85 17.22 -3.35
N MET A 136 -3.17 17.35 -3.52
CA MET A 136 -3.79 18.36 -4.38
C MET A 136 -3.99 19.72 -3.68
N TYR A 137 -4.05 19.73 -2.35
CA TYR A 137 -4.54 20.84 -1.55
C TYR A 137 -3.84 22.18 -1.86
N ASP A 138 -2.52 22.21 -1.86
CA ASP A 138 -1.75 23.45 -2.07
C ASP A 138 -2.05 24.04 -3.46
N ASN A 139 -2.06 23.19 -4.50
CA ASN A 139 -2.37 23.63 -5.86
C ASN A 139 -3.82 24.15 -5.99
N MET A 140 -4.77 23.47 -5.31
CA MET A 140 -6.17 23.89 -5.30
C MET A 140 -6.34 25.24 -4.59
N ALA A 141 -5.66 25.45 -3.45
CA ALA A 141 -5.70 26.69 -2.68
C ALA A 141 -5.08 27.85 -3.45
N ASP A 142 -3.99 27.60 -4.19
CA ASP A 142 -3.29 28.60 -5.00
C ASP A 142 -4.00 28.91 -6.34
N GLY A 143 -5.09 28.19 -6.68
CA GLY A 143 -5.81 28.33 -7.93
C GLY A 143 -5.12 27.65 -9.14
N ASN A 144 -4.11 26.82 -8.90
CA ASN A 144 -3.40 26.05 -9.92
C ASN A 144 -4.16 24.73 -10.23
N TYR A 145 -5.39 24.88 -10.72
CA TYR A 145 -6.31 23.72 -10.90
C TYR A 145 -5.78 22.66 -11.84
N TYR A 146 -5.16 23.05 -12.95
CA TYR A 146 -4.53 22.08 -13.85
C TYR A 146 -3.49 21.20 -13.12
N SER A 147 -2.60 21.81 -12.32
CA SER A 147 -1.56 21.08 -11.59
C SER A 147 -2.17 20.15 -10.52
N ALA A 148 -3.25 20.59 -9.89
CA ALA A 148 -3.99 19.76 -8.93
C ALA A 148 -4.61 18.53 -9.62
N ILE A 149 -5.32 18.72 -10.72
CA ILE A 149 -5.95 17.65 -11.50
C ILE A 149 -4.88 16.72 -12.11
N GLN A 150 -3.76 17.27 -12.57
CA GLN A 150 -2.62 16.47 -13.03
C GLN A 150 -2.06 15.56 -11.91
N THR A 151 -2.01 16.08 -10.66
CA THR A 151 -1.61 15.30 -9.48
C THR A 151 -2.58 14.16 -9.24
N PHE A 152 -3.89 14.41 -9.31
CA PHE A 152 -4.93 13.37 -9.24
C PHE A 152 -4.74 12.28 -10.29
N CYS A 153 -4.57 12.64 -11.56
CA CYS A 153 -4.37 11.66 -12.65
C CYS A 153 -3.11 10.82 -12.44
N ASN A 154 -1.98 11.44 -12.08
CA ASN A 154 -0.72 10.74 -11.88
C ASN A 154 -0.74 9.80 -10.68
N GLN A 155 -1.36 10.22 -9.59
CA GLN A 155 -1.50 9.37 -8.40
C GLN A 155 -2.50 8.22 -8.64
N SER A 156 -3.61 8.49 -9.31
CA SER A 156 -4.56 7.47 -9.72
C SER A 156 -3.90 6.40 -10.58
N TYR A 157 -3.11 6.80 -11.57
CA TYR A 157 -2.31 5.86 -12.37
C TYR A 157 -1.36 5.03 -11.51
N THR A 158 -0.63 5.66 -10.60
CA THR A 158 0.32 4.98 -9.72
C THR A 158 -0.37 3.98 -8.79
N TYR A 159 -1.52 4.37 -8.23
CA TYR A 159 -2.28 3.52 -7.33
C TYR A 159 -2.96 2.36 -8.03
N MET A 160 -3.42 2.54 -9.26
CA MET A 160 -3.96 1.43 -10.06
C MET A 160 -2.91 0.36 -10.35
N GLY A 161 -1.65 0.75 -10.52
CA GLY A 161 -0.53 -0.19 -10.73
C GLY A 161 0.01 -0.85 -9.47
N LYS A 162 -0.42 -0.43 -8.28
CA LYS A 162 0.16 -0.88 -7.01
C LYS A 162 -0.90 -1.35 -6.02
N PRO A 163 -0.93 -2.65 -5.65
CA PRO A 163 -1.87 -3.15 -4.64
C PRO A 163 -1.78 -2.36 -3.32
N PRO A 164 -2.92 -2.00 -2.67
CA PRO A 164 -2.94 -1.20 -1.44
C PRO A 164 -2.18 -1.82 -0.27
N LYS A 165 -2.04 -3.14 -0.25
CA LYS A 165 -1.25 -3.86 0.76
C LYS A 165 0.20 -3.38 0.83
N LEU A 166 0.76 -2.93 -0.31
CA LEU A 166 2.13 -2.42 -0.37
C LEU A 166 2.31 -1.03 0.23
N ASP A 167 1.22 -0.32 0.55
CA ASP A 167 1.26 0.96 1.26
C ASP A 167 1.42 0.79 2.76
N SER A 168 1.30 -0.45 3.26
CA SER A 168 1.54 -0.76 4.66
C SER A 168 3.02 -0.61 5.00
N ILE A 169 3.30 -0.01 6.16
CA ILE A 169 4.66 0.15 6.69
C ILE A 169 5.41 -1.19 6.81
N ILE A 170 4.67 -2.31 6.97
CA ILE A 170 5.23 -3.67 7.05
C ILE A 170 5.97 -4.06 5.76
N PHE A 171 5.51 -3.58 4.61
CA PHE A 171 6.12 -3.82 3.31
C PHE A 171 7.19 -2.79 2.94
N SER A 172 7.43 -1.79 3.81
CA SER A 172 8.54 -0.86 3.63
C SER A 172 9.88 -1.59 3.72
N PRO A 173 10.82 -1.42 2.77
CA PRO A 173 12.12 -2.06 2.81
C PRO A 173 12.91 -1.73 4.09
N LEU A 174 12.77 -0.51 4.59
CA LEU A 174 13.40 -0.08 5.84
C LEU A 174 12.85 -0.84 7.05
N PHE A 175 11.54 -1.00 7.13
CA PHE A 175 10.90 -1.74 8.22
C PHE A 175 11.27 -3.24 8.19
N GLN A 176 11.29 -3.84 7.00
CA GLN A 176 11.73 -5.21 6.82
C GLN A 176 13.18 -5.42 7.23
N LEU A 177 14.06 -4.47 6.89
CA LEU A 177 15.47 -4.50 7.30
C LEU A 177 15.59 -4.46 8.83
N VAL A 178 14.83 -3.59 9.51
CA VAL A 178 14.84 -3.50 10.99
C VAL A 178 14.36 -4.80 11.61
N ILE A 179 13.27 -5.40 11.11
CA ILE A 179 12.78 -6.69 11.61
C ILE A 179 13.81 -7.80 11.38
N CYS A 180 14.44 -7.86 10.21
CA CYS A 180 15.48 -8.85 9.93
C CYS A 180 16.68 -8.70 10.87
N LEU A 181 17.10 -7.46 11.17
CA LEU A 181 18.17 -7.20 12.14
C LEU A 181 17.80 -7.69 13.54
N ILE A 182 16.59 -7.37 14.01
CA ILE A 182 16.11 -7.82 15.32
C ILE A 182 16.05 -9.36 15.35
N ALA A 183 15.45 -9.97 14.33
CA ALA A 183 15.32 -11.43 14.24
C ALA A 183 16.68 -12.15 14.16
N GLY A 184 17.71 -11.50 13.61
CA GLY A 184 19.06 -12.04 13.58
C GLY A 184 19.85 -11.82 14.87
N ILE A 185 19.81 -10.62 15.42
CA ILE A 185 20.61 -10.25 16.61
C ILE A 185 20.10 -10.93 17.88
N VAL A 186 18.78 -11.02 18.06
CA VAL A 186 18.18 -11.56 19.31
C VAL A 186 18.58 -13.02 19.56
N PRO A 187 18.46 -13.96 18.61
CA PRO A 187 18.90 -15.34 18.81
C PRO A 187 20.40 -15.45 19.08
N VAL A 188 21.21 -14.68 18.35
CA VAL A 188 22.67 -14.67 18.56
C VAL A 188 23.02 -14.14 19.94
N ALA A 189 22.38 -13.09 20.41
CA ALA A 189 22.56 -12.56 21.75
C ALA A 189 22.17 -13.58 22.85
N ILE A 190 21.07 -14.29 22.65
CA ILE A 190 20.61 -15.35 23.57
C ILE A 190 21.63 -16.49 23.61
N ILE A 191 22.11 -16.94 22.44
CA ILE A 191 23.13 -18.00 22.36
C ILE A 191 24.43 -17.52 23.00
N ALA A 192 24.88 -16.31 22.68
CA ALA A 192 26.09 -15.75 23.26
C ALA A 192 25.99 -15.60 24.80
N TYR A 193 24.84 -15.15 25.29
CA TYR A 193 24.57 -15.07 26.73
C TYR A 193 24.57 -16.45 27.40
N ASN A 194 23.97 -17.45 26.79
CA ASN A 194 23.93 -18.81 27.33
C ASN A 194 25.22 -19.58 27.10
N SER A 195 26.04 -19.24 26.07
CA SER A 195 27.34 -19.84 25.81
C SER A 195 28.43 -19.29 26.72
N GLY A 196 28.17 -18.21 27.46
CA GLY A 196 29.09 -17.57 28.39
C GLY A 196 29.48 -18.51 29.53
N GLY A 197 30.42 -19.41 29.27
CA GLY A 197 31.27 -20.00 30.24
C GLY A 197 30.65 -20.73 31.41
N ARG A 198 29.73 -21.67 31.15
CA ARG A 198 29.59 -22.79 32.09
C ARG A 198 30.90 -23.60 32.01
N THR A 199 31.84 -23.25 32.87
CA THR A 199 33.00 -24.13 33.12
C THR A 199 32.43 -25.46 33.62
N THR A 200 32.30 -26.44 32.71
CA THR A 200 31.93 -27.82 33.05
C THR A 200 33.01 -28.53 33.86
N THR A 201 34.15 -27.89 34.01
CA THR A 201 35.30 -28.39 34.77
C THR A 201 35.32 -27.72 36.14
N GLY A 202 34.75 -28.38 37.10
CA GLY A 202 34.92 -28.06 38.51
C GLY A 202 36.19 -28.69 39.06
N SER A 203 36.65 -28.21 40.24
CA SER A 203 37.79 -28.80 40.94
C SER A 203 37.69 -30.33 41.12
N HIS A 204 36.48 -30.88 41.06
CA HIS A 204 36.20 -32.33 41.14
C HIS A 204 36.68 -33.11 39.89
N THR A 205 36.90 -32.45 38.74
CA THR A 205 37.29 -33.11 37.52
C THR A 205 38.80 -33.43 37.50
N TYR A 206 39.57 -32.66 38.28
CA TYR A 206 41.03 -32.77 38.27
C TYR A 206 41.60 -33.17 39.64
N LEU A 207 40.76 -33.22 40.68
CA LEU A 207 41.22 -33.56 42.03
C LEU A 207 40.70 -34.95 42.43
N ASP A 208 41.57 -35.93 42.45
CA ASP A 208 41.26 -37.23 43.08
C ASP A 208 41.26 -37.06 44.61
N ARG A 209 40.04 -36.97 45.17
CA ARG A 209 39.87 -36.74 46.63
C ARG A 209 40.46 -37.84 47.50
N ASN A 210 40.68 -39.02 46.97
CA ASN A 210 41.21 -40.13 47.73
C ASN A 210 42.74 -40.17 47.75
N ASN A 211 43.38 -39.62 46.72
CA ASN A 211 44.83 -39.64 46.57
C ASN A 211 45.51 -38.25 46.56
N SER A 212 44.72 -37.17 46.69
CA SER A 212 45.29 -35.80 46.71
C SER A 212 45.29 -35.26 48.14
N ARG A 213 46.46 -34.77 48.55
CA ARG A 213 46.67 -34.15 49.87
C ARG A 213 47.32 -32.77 49.67
N ILE A 214 46.78 -31.75 50.37
CA ILE A 214 47.41 -30.43 50.40
C ILE A 214 48.68 -30.51 51.22
N ILE A 215 49.84 -30.31 50.60
CA ILE A 215 51.14 -30.38 51.22
C ILE A 215 51.56 -29.02 51.85
N GLY A 216 51.00 -27.91 51.33
CA GLY A 216 51.19 -26.58 51.86
C GLY A 216 50.17 -25.61 51.33
N SER A 217 49.65 -24.71 52.15
CA SER A 217 48.77 -23.62 51.81
C SER A 217 49.28 -22.31 52.37
N PHE A 218 49.38 -21.29 51.52
CA PHE A 218 49.67 -19.93 51.92
C PHE A 218 48.83 -18.95 51.12
N ASP A 219 48.29 -17.97 51.81
CA ASP A 219 47.52 -16.90 51.18
C ASP A 219 48.42 -15.74 50.81
N ARG A 220 48.31 -15.36 49.49
CA ARG A 220 48.94 -14.15 49.02
C ARG A 220 47.84 -13.24 48.44
N TYR A 221 47.65 -12.11 49.08
CA TYR A 221 46.72 -11.10 48.58
C TYR A 221 47.19 -10.57 47.21
N THR A 222 46.33 -10.68 46.18
CA THR A 222 46.68 -10.25 44.81
C THR A 222 45.98 -8.96 44.41
N HIS A 223 44.67 -8.80 44.68
CA HIS A 223 43.95 -7.57 44.40
C HIS A 223 42.54 -7.64 45.00
N THR A 224 41.90 -6.47 45.15
CA THR A 224 40.51 -6.35 45.56
C THR A 224 39.66 -6.00 44.34
N THR A 225 38.65 -6.81 44.05
CA THR A 225 37.63 -6.48 43.02
C THR A 225 36.37 -5.87 43.68
N VAL A 226 36.12 -4.61 43.41
CA VAL A 226 34.90 -3.92 43.89
C VAL A 226 33.84 -3.96 42.79
N LYS A 227 32.82 -4.76 42.99
CA LYS A 227 31.61 -4.79 42.11
C LYS A 227 30.61 -3.74 42.61
N ARG A 228 30.46 -2.64 41.88
CA ARG A 228 29.42 -1.65 42.14
C ARG A 228 28.16 -2.06 41.41
N THR A 229 27.08 -2.36 42.17
CA THR A 229 25.76 -2.63 41.60
C THR A 229 24.94 -1.35 41.69
N HIS A 230 24.49 -0.84 40.55
CA HIS A 230 23.56 0.29 40.52
C HIS A 230 22.19 -0.17 41.00
N LYS A 231 21.62 0.60 41.95
CA LYS A 231 20.26 0.38 42.43
C LYS A 231 19.29 0.80 41.33
N PRO A 232 18.32 -0.04 40.94
CA PRO A 232 17.36 0.34 39.92
C PRO A 232 16.45 1.47 40.43
N GLN A 233 16.34 2.53 39.62
CA GLN A 233 15.42 3.64 39.86
C GLN A 233 14.06 3.30 39.28
N ASN A 234 13.06 3.20 40.15
CA ASN A 234 11.67 2.97 39.78
C ASN A 234 11.09 4.24 39.12
N ASN A 235 10.80 4.21 37.84
CA ASN A 235 9.94 5.21 37.20
C ASN A 235 8.67 4.52 36.70
N SER A 236 7.62 4.71 37.45
CA SER A 236 6.26 4.39 37.05
C SER A 236 5.65 5.59 36.33
N SER A 237 5.18 5.41 35.11
CA SER A 237 4.14 6.28 34.55
C SER A 237 3.19 5.53 33.64
N HIS A 238 1.98 5.72 33.97
CA HIS A 238 0.68 5.31 33.53
C HIS A 238 0.28 5.79 32.12
N GLY A 239 -0.64 5.05 31.54
CA GLY A 239 -1.80 5.52 30.82
C GLY A 239 -1.90 4.91 29.42
N GLY A 240 -2.84 4.04 29.11
CA GLY A 240 -4.26 4.25 28.85
C GLY A 240 -4.45 4.67 27.39
N GLY A 241 -5.16 4.00 26.50
CA GLY A 241 -6.34 3.24 26.50
C GLY A 241 -7.29 3.69 25.40
N GLY A 242 -7.97 2.76 24.69
CA GLY A 242 -9.17 2.95 23.89
C GLY A 242 -8.92 3.16 22.39
N GLY A 243 -9.46 2.43 21.44
CA GLY A 243 -10.72 1.72 21.38
C GLY A 243 -11.67 2.34 20.38
N GLY A 244 -12.20 1.53 19.44
CA GLY A 244 -13.42 1.82 18.72
C GLY A 244 -13.28 1.99 17.24
N GLY A 245 -13.84 1.18 16.56
CA GLY A 245 -14.34 0.71 15.36
C GLY A 245 -15.43 1.56 14.74
N GLY A 246 -15.69 1.32 13.48
CA GLY A 246 -16.82 1.84 12.74
C GLY A 246 -16.59 1.70 11.25
N SER A 247 -17.30 0.80 10.67
CA SER A 247 -17.38 0.54 9.24
C SER A 247 -18.20 1.62 8.54
N SER A 248 -17.82 2.06 7.37
CA SER A 248 -18.73 2.61 6.39
C SER A 248 -18.22 2.40 4.98
N HIS A 249 -19.13 2.07 4.10
CA HIS A 249 -18.96 1.55 2.76
C HIS A 249 -18.87 2.63 1.69
N SER A 250 -17.98 3.57 1.79
CA SER A 250 -17.62 4.41 0.66
C SER A 250 -16.16 4.81 0.78
N SER A 251 -15.44 4.75 -0.33
CA SER A 251 -14.10 5.27 -0.42
C SER A 251 -14.17 6.69 -0.96
N GLY A 252 -14.26 7.67 -0.09
CA GLY A 252 -14.28 9.07 -0.49
C GLY A 252 -13.85 10.00 0.63
N GLY A 253 -13.35 11.15 0.29
CA GLY A 253 -13.08 12.26 1.19
C GLY A 253 -13.14 13.55 0.40
N GLY A 254 -13.73 14.58 1.01
CA GLY A 254 -13.81 15.91 0.46
C GLY A 254 -13.04 16.92 1.30
N ARG A 255 -12.56 17.99 0.69
CA ARG A 255 -11.91 19.13 1.36
C ARG A 255 -12.35 20.44 0.78
N SER A 256 -12.55 21.44 1.66
CA SER A 256 -12.71 22.84 1.30
C SER A 256 -11.34 23.53 1.17
N PHE A 257 -11.25 24.53 0.32
CA PHE A 257 -10.04 25.32 0.06
C PHE A 257 -10.36 26.80 -0.26
#